data_8b8100c913717e78b54730a8d233012a
#
_entry.id   8b8100c913717e78b54730a8d233012a
#
_cell.length_a   1.000
_cell.length_b   1.000
_cell.length_c   1.000
_cell.angle_alpha   90.00
_cell.angle_beta   90.00
_cell.angle_gamma   90.00
#
_symmetry.space_group_name_H-M   'P 1'
#
loop_
_entity.id
_entity.type
_entity.pdbx_description
1 polymer ?
#
loop_
_entity_poly.entity_id
_entity_poly.type
_entity_poly.pdbx_seq_one_letter_code
_entity_poly.pdbx_strand_id
1 'polypeptide(L)'
;MRQANELVPDEVINSGRVVLLVVDGLGWNQLERNRERLPCLNSASSTAIVTVAPSTTATALTSLSTGVAPGEHGVVGYKVRTPHGLLNCLRWTIGAAAATFEIPPIDFQPVEPFLGARPPVVTRAEFETTGFTQTHLRNGKFCGWWSPATLVTEIVDQVNRGEPFVYAYYDGLDKIAHVYGLQQHYLDELQFIDALVARIVDELPDDVTILVTADHGIVEVGDNVIELDSDLVHRTSSTSGEARFLWLHAKNDATQDLLEASAVHSDVAWVVGIEQVLDEQWFGPFVTPEARARL
;
A
#
# COMPACT_ATOMS: atom_id res chain seq x y z
N MET A 1 0.95 11.54 -18.55
CA MET A 1 -0.02 10.90 -17.63
C MET A 1 -1.23 10.49 -18.45
N ARG A 2 -1.65 9.21 -18.41
CA ARG A 2 -2.99 8.83 -18.87
C ARG A 2 -3.99 9.51 -17.94
N GLN A 3 -5.10 10.01 -18.48
CA GLN A 3 -6.15 10.60 -17.65
C GLN A 3 -6.69 9.52 -16.70
N ALA A 4 -7.01 9.87 -15.47
CA ALA A 4 -7.50 8.91 -14.46
C ALA A 4 -8.69 8.06 -14.95
N ASN A 5 -9.52 8.60 -15.84
CA ASN A 5 -10.66 7.92 -16.45
C ASN A 5 -10.29 6.77 -17.41
N GLU A 6 -9.03 6.69 -17.89
CA GLU A 6 -8.59 5.60 -18.77
C GLU A 6 -8.22 4.31 -18.02
N LEU A 7 -8.09 4.38 -16.69
CA LEU A 7 -7.70 3.25 -15.86
C LEU A 7 -8.88 2.60 -15.11
N VAL A 8 -9.99 3.32 -15.00
CA VAL A 8 -11.20 2.82 -14.34
C VAL A 8 -12.19 2.39 -15.43
N PRO A 9 -12.66 1.12 -15.42
CA PRO A 9 -13.64 0.65 -16.39
C PRO A 9 -14.92 1.50 -16.40
N ASP A 10 -15.50 1.67 -17.58
CA ASP A 10 -16.74 2.48 -17.75
C ASP A 10 -17.88 1.93 -16.88
N GLU A 11 -17.93 0.64 -16.65
CA GLU A 11 -18.92 -0.02 -15.79
C GLU A 11 -18.83 0.49 -14.33
N VAL A 12 -17.61 0.75 -13.84
CA VAL A 12 -17.40 1.31 -12.49
C VAL A 12 -17.80 2.78 -12.45
N ILE A 13 -17.40 3.55 -13.49
CA ILE A 13 -17.73 4.99 -13.58
C ILE A 13 -19.25 5.20 -13.65
N ASN A 14 -19.96 4.33 -14.34
CA ASN A 14 -21.41 4.42 -14.54
C ASN A 14 -22.21 3.66 -13.45
N SER A 15 -21.55 2.94 -12.56
CA SER A 15 -22.21 2.24 -11.46
C SER A 15 -22.74 3.22 -10.42
N GLY A 16 -23.96 2.98 -9.97
CA GLY A 16 -24.55 3.75 -8.86
C GLY A 16 -23.96 3.40 -7.48
N ARG A 17 -23.41 2.18 -7.34
CA ARG A 17 -22.85 1.67 -6.09
C ARG A 17 -21.60 0.83 -6.37
N VAL A 18 -20.55 1.06 -5.58
CA VAL A 18 -19.24 0.41 -5.77
C VAL A 18 -18.71 -0.17 -4.47
N VAL A 19 -18.25 -1.40 -4.51
CA VAL A 19 -17.39 -2.00 -3.49
C VAL A 19 -15.97 -2.00 -4.02
N LEU A 20 -15.05 -1.30 -3.37
CA LEU A 20 -13.61 -1.36 -3.62
C LEU A 20 -12.99 -2.38 -2.65
N LEU A 21 -12.65 -3.56 -3.16
CA LEU A 21 -11.91 -4.57 -2.39
C LEU A 21 -10.42 -4.48 -2.70
N VAL A 22 -9.65 -4.06 -1.72
CA VAL A 22 -8.19 -4.05 -1.79
C VAL A 22 -7.67 -5.35 -1.19
N VAL A 23 -7.00 -6.16 -1.99
CA VAL A 23 -6.34 -7.40 -1.57
C VAL A 23 -4.84 -7.14 -1.51
N ASP A 24 -4.30 -7.07 -0.29
CA ASP A 24 -2.89 -6.78 -0.05
C ASP A 24 -1.98 -7.78 -0.76
N GLY A 25 -1.04 -7.26 -1.55
CA GLY A 25 -0.06 -8.07 -2.25
C GLY A 25 -0.57 -8.85 -3.47
N LEU A 26 -1.83 -8.64 -3.94
CA LEU A 26 -2.35 -9.29 -5.15
C LEU A 26 -1.72 -8.67 -6.40
N GLY A 27 -0.50 -9.07 -6.71
CA GLY A 27 0.24 -8.58 -7.86
C GLY A 27 -0.32 -9.10 -9.19
N TRP A 28 -0.29 -8.24 -10.22
CA TRP A 28 -0.70 -8.60 -11.57
C TRP A 28 0.00 -9.84 -12.11
N ASN A 29 1.30 -9.97 -11.91
CA ASN A 29 2.07 -11.11 -12.38
C ASN A 29 1.62 -12.44 -11.73
N GLN A 30 1.23 -12.42 -10.45
CA GLN A 30 0.71 -13.58 -9.74
C GLN A 30 -0.68 -13.95 -10.24
N LEU A 31 -1.52 -12.95 -10.49
CA LEU A 31 -2.85 -13.15 -11.08
C LEU A 31 -2.72 -13.80 -12.47
N GLU A 32 -1.91 -13.24 -13.36
CA GLU A 32 -1.70 -13.75 -14.73
C GLU A 32 -1.20 -15.20 -14.76
N ARG A 33 -0.20 -15.52 -13.93
CA ARG A 33 0.38 -16.87 -13.87
C ARG A 33 -0.58 -17.94 -13.34
N ASN A 34 -1.62 -17.52 -12.63
CA ASN A 34 -2.55 -18.43 -11.97
C ASN A 34 -4.00 -18.33 -12.49
N ARG A 35 -4.24 -17.63 -13.61
CA ARG A 35 -5.60 -17.40 -14.16
C ARG A 35 -6.48 -18.65 -14.25
N GLU A 36 -5.91 -19.77 -14.66
CA GLU A 36 -6.66 -21.04 -14.78
C GLU A 36 -7.18 -21.57 -13.44
N ARG A 37 -6.60 -21.14 -12.33
CA ARG A 37 -6.99 -21.53 -10.97
C ARG A 37 -7.98 -20.55 -10.32
N LEU A 38 -8.27 -19.44 -10.98
CA LEU A 38 -9.02 -18.29 -10.45
C LEU A 38 -10.23 -17.98 -11.34
N PRO A 39 -11.24 -18.88 -11.42
CA PRO A 39 -12.33 -18.75 -12.37
C PRO A 39 -13.14 -17.45 -12.20
N CYS A 40 -13.36 -16.98 -10.98
CA CYS A 40 -14.08 -15.75 -10.72
C CYS A 40 -13.29 -14.51 -11.19
N LEU A 41 -12.07 -14.34 -10.69
CA LEU A 41 -11.22 -13.22 -11.08
C LEU A 41 -10.84 -13.24 -12.58
N ASN A 42 -10.71 -14.45 -13.16
CA ASN A 42 -10.43 -14.58 -14.59
C ASN A 42 -11.62 -14.23 -15.48
N SER A 43 -12.84 -14.33 -14.99
CA SER A 43 -14.06 -13.95 -15.73
C SER A 43 -14.28 -12.43 -15.75
N ALA A 44 -13.67 -11.70 -14.85
CA ALA A 44 -13.80 -10.25 -14.74
C ALA A 44 -12.96 -9.50 -15.79
N SER A 45 -13.43 -8.34 -16.21
CA SER A 45 -12.61 -7.39 -16.97
C SER A 45 -11.45 -6.92 -16.12
N SER A 46 -10.23 -7.01 -16.61
CA SER A 46 -9.03 -6.69 -15.82
C SER A 46 -7.95 -6.00 -16.64
N THR A 47 -7.17 -5.13 -16.00
CA THR A 47 -6.04 -4.42 -16.60
C THR A 47 -4.91 -4.26 -15.60
N ALA A 48 -3.67 -4.31 -16.10
CA ALA A 48 -2.50 -4.04 -15.29
C ALA A 48 -2.37 -2.56 -14.98
N ILE A 49 -2.16 -2.24 -13.72
CA ILE A 49 -1.81 -0.90 -13.26
C ILE A 49 -0.49 -0.93 -12.49
N VAL A 50 0.14 0.23 -12.36
CA VAL A 50 1.38 0.39 -11.59
C VAL A 50 1.04 1.07 -10.27
N THR A 51 1.56 0.53 -9.17
CA THR A 51 1.43 1.17 -7.86
C THR A 51 2.40 2.35 -7.70
N VAL A 52 2.32 3.02 -6.57
CA VAL A 52 3.18 4.16 -6.23
C VAL A 52 4.60 3.74 -5.84
N ALA A 53 5.52 4.68 -5.80
CA ALA A 53 6.86 4.49 -5.26
C ALA A 53 6.96 5.16 -3.85
N PRO A 54 7.48 4.41 -2.84
CA PRO A 54 7.78 2.98 -2.87
C PRO A 54 6.51 2.13 -2.88
N SER A 55 6.60 0.93 -3.46
CA SER A 55 5.49 -0.03 -3.57
C SER A 55 5.32 -0.81 -2.26
N THR A 56 4.90 -0.14 -1.21
CA THR A 56 4.70 -0.68 0.14
C THR A 56 3.32 -0.34 0.66
N THR A 57 2.73 -1.23 1.45
CA THR A 57 1.38 -1.11 2.03
C THR A 57 1.11 0.28 2.60
N ALA A 58 2.02 0.81 3.42
CA ALA A 58 1.79 2.12 4.06
C ALA A 58 1.60 3.25 3.05
N THR A 59 2.45 3.32 2.03
CA THR A 59 2.41 4.36 1.01
C THR A 59 1.23 4.17 0.07
N ALA A 60 1.04 2.94 -0.43
CA ALA A 60 0.03 2.64 -1.43
C ALA A 60 -1.39 2.74 -0.88
N LEU A 61 -1.68 2.20 0.31
CA LEU A 61 -3.02 2.33 0.93
C LEU A 61 -3.35 3.79 1.25
N THR A 62 -2.34 4.60 1.63
CA THR A 62 -2.56 6.04 1.85
C THR A 62 -2.89 6.74 0.53
N SER A 63 -2.20 6.42 -0.57
CA SER A 63 -2.53 6.95 -1.89
C SER A 63 -3.92 6.51 -2.37
N LEU A 64 -4.29 5.24 -2.17
CA LEU A 64 -5.62 4.72 -2.53
C LEU A 64 -6.74 5.44 -1.78
N SER A 65 -6.57 5.70 -0.49
CA SER A 65 -7.60 6.34 0.33
C SER A 65 -7.67 7.87 0.14
N THR A 66 -6.54 8.53 -0.11
CA THR A 66 -6.49 10.00 -0.26
C THR A 66 -6.67 10.46 -1.70
N GLY A 67 -6.39 9.61 -2.69
CA GLY A 67 -6.42 9.95 -4.11
C GLY A 67 -5.24 10.81 -4.57
N VAL A 68 -4.20 10.98 -3.74
CA VAL A 68 -3.02 11.80 -4.06
C VAL A 68 -1.73 10.98 -4.02
N ALA A 69 -0.67 11.54 -4.61
CA ALA A 69 0.63 10.90 -4.68
C ALA A 69 1.38 10.95 -3.34
N PRO A 70 2.38 10.06 -3.12
CA PRO A 70 3.15 9.99 -1.87
C PRO A 70 3.82 11.31 -1.45
N GLY A 71 4.25 12.11 -2.42
CA GLY A 71 4.81 13.44 -2.15
C GLY A 71 3.82 14.42 -1.54
N GLU A 72 2.52 14.26 -1.80
CA GLU A 72 1.47 15.12 -1.25
C GLU A 72 1.02 14.65 0.14
N HIS A 73 0.73 13.36 0.31
CA HIS A 73 0.24 12.85 1.60
C HIS A 73 1.37 12.57 2.62
N GLY A 74 2.62 12.53 2.18
CA GLY A 74 3.81 12.47 3.03
C GLY A 74 4.11 11.11 3.68
N VAL A 75 3.34 10.04 3.40
CA VAL A 75 3.70 8.67 3.79
C VAL A 75 4.58 8.08 2.70
N VAL A 76 5.89 8.25 2.84
CA VAL A 76 6.89 8.01 1.78
C VAL A 76 7.68 6.70 1.98
N GLY A 77 7.17 5.78 2.77
CA GLY A 77 7.79 4.48 3.00
C GLY A 77 7.23 3.72 4.19
N TYR A 78 7.70 2.49 4.37
CA TYR A 78 7.40 1.66 5.54
C TYR A 78 8.05 2.19 6.82
N LYS A 79 9.35 2.55 6.73
CA LYS A 79 10.09 3.24 7.78
C LYS A 79 10.46 4.64 7.31
N VAL A 80 9.99 5.64 8.02
CA VAL A 80 10.14 7.04 7.64
C VAL A 80 10.92 7.80 8.70
N ARG A 81 11.92 8.57 8.26
CA ARG A 81 12.69 9.42 9.16
C ARG A 81 11.84 10.60 9.64
N THR A 82 11.89 10.86 10.95
CA THR A 82 11.20 11.98 11.59
C THR A 82 12.14 12.66 12.59
N PRO A 83 11.83 13.87 13.07
CA PRO A 83 12.59 14.52 14.15
C PRO A 83 12.63 13.70 15.45
N HIS A 84 11.68 12.80 15.67
CA HIS A 84 11.58 11.95 16.86
C HIS A 84 12.27 10.60 16.69
N GLY A 85 12.74 10.28 15.48
CA GLY A 85 13.39 9.01 15.13
C GLY A 85 12.77 8.32 13.94
N LEU A 86 13.07 7.04 13.75
CA LEU A 86 12.60 6.25 12.63
C LEU A 86 11.21 5.66 12.93
N LEU A 87 10.18 6.25 12.31
CA LEU A 87 8.79 5.80 12.45
C LEU A 87 8.54 4.56 11.58
N ASN A 88 8.04 3.48 12.19
CA ASN A 88 7.38 2.40 11.46
C ASN A 88 5.93 2.80 11.20
N CYS A 89 5.57 3.09 9.95
CA CYS A 89 4.26 3.62 9.60
C CYS A 89 3.10 2.63 9.86
N LEU A 90 3.29 1.32 9.65
CA LEU A 90 2.22 0.33 9.87
C LEU A 90 1.94 0.11 11.36
N ARG A 91 3.00 0.05 12.18
CA ARG A 91 2.87 -0.15 13.63
C ARG A 91 2.68 1.14 14.40
N TRP A 92 2.99 2.26 13.78
CA TRP A 92 3.03 3.58 14.39
C TRP A 92 3.93 3.63 15.63
N THR A 93 5.15 3.13 15.46
CA THR A 93 6.13 3.01 16.55
C THR A 93 7.49 3.58 16.15
N ILE A 94 8.22 4.09 17.15
CA ILE A 94 9.65 4.40 17.08
C ILE A 94 10.36 3.40 17.97
N GLY A 95 11.16 2.51 17.37
CA GLY A 95 11.66 1.33 18.07
C GLY A 95 10.52 0.46 18.60
N ALA A 96 10.46 0.22 19.91
CA ALA A 96 9.40 -0.54 20.56
C ALA A 96 8.26 0.33 21.15
N ALA A 97 8.41 1.67 21.14
CA ALA A 97 7.45 2.58 21.75
C ALA A 97 6.38 3.01 20.76
N ALA A 98 5.11 3.11 21.19
CA ALA A 98 4.05 3.74 20.42
C ALA A 98 4.38 5.23 20.21
N ALA A 99 4.10 5.74 19.00
CA ALA A 99 4.48 7.10 18.59
C ALA A 99 3.29 8.03 18.33
N THR A 100 2.08 7.62 18.67
CA THR A 100 0.84 8.39 18.39
C THR A 100 0.77 9.73 19.13
N PHE A 101 1.46 9.86 20.24
CA PHE A 101 1.53 11.12 20.98
C PHE A 101 2.59 12.07 20.40
N GLU A 102 3.79 11.58 20.10
CA GLU A 102 4.89 12.36 19.55
C GLU A 102 4.68 12.72 18.08
N ILE A 103 3.98 11.83 17.34
CA ILE A 103 3.66 11.96 15.92
C ILE A 103 2.17 11.68 15.73
N PRO A 104 1.29 12.66 15.98
CA PRO A 104 -0.13 12.49 15.74
C PRO A 104 -0.41 12.12 14.28
N PRO A 105 -1.19 11.07 14.01
CA PRO A 105 -1.44 10.60 12.64
C PRO A 105 -1.99 11.68 11.69
N ILE A 106 -2.87 12.55 12.19
CA ILE A 106 -3.46 13.63 11.41
C ILE A 106 -2.45 14.72 11.02
N ASP A 107 -1.49 15.00 11.89
CA ASP A 107 -0.43 16.00 11.61
C ASP A 107 0.63 15.41 10.66
N PHE A 108 0.86 14.11 10.76
CA PHE A 108 1.77 13.41 9.86
C PHE A 108 1.22 13.31 8.45
N GLN A 109 -0.07 13.01 8.28
CA GLN A 109 -0.76 12.90 7.00
C GLN A 109 -2.03 13.79 7.05
N PRO A 110 -1.96 15.06 6.58
CA PRO A 110 -3.07 16.00 6.72
C PRO A 110 -4.15 15.88 5.63
N VAL A 111 -3.88 15.17 4.52
CA VAL A 111 -4.84 15.05 3.42
C VAL A 111 -6.05 14.22 3.85
N GLU A 112 -7.26 14.74 3.63
CA GLU A 112 -8.49 14.03 3.99
C GLU A 112 -8.68 12.77 3.14
N PRO A 113 -8.84 11.57 3.76
CA PRO A 113 -9.19 10.36 3.02
C PRO A 113 -10.56 10.47 2.34
N PHE A 114 -10.74 9.75 1.26
CA PHE A 114 -11.98 9.65 0.51
C PHE A 114 -12.56 11.01 0.08
N LEU A 115 -11.68 11.98 -0.19
CA LEU A 115 -12.05 13.36 -0.54
C LEU A 115 -12.99 14.03 0.49
N GLY A 116 -12.86 13.65 1.76
CA GLY A 116 -13.70 14.12 2.86
C GLY A 116 -15.03 13.36 3.01
N ALA A 117 -15.33 12.38 2.16
CA ALA A 117 -16.45 11.48 2.36
C ALA A 117 -16.20 10.53 3.55
N ARG A 118 -17.27 9.90 4.05
CA ARG A 118 -17.21 8.99 5.19
C ARG A 118 -17.80 7.62 4.85
N PRO A 119 -17.19 6.88 3.91
CA PRO A 119 -17.71 5.59 3.55
C PRO A 119 -17.53 4.57 4.68
N PRO A 120 -18.28 3.45 4.65
CA PRO A 120 -17.92 2.26 5.40
C PRO A 120 -16.53 1.78 5.02
N VAL A 121 -15.73 1.46 6.05
CA VAL A 121 -14.39 0.91 5.94
C VAL A 121 -14.39 -0.47 6.57
N VAL A 122 -14.47 -1.49 5.74
CA VAL A 122 -14.54 -2.90 6.14
C VAL A 122 -13.12 -3.47 6.19
N THR A 123 -12.53 -3.51 7.37
CA THR A 123 -11.16 -3.98 7.58
C THR A 123 -11.07 -4.80 8.87
N ARG A 124 -9.89 -5.35 9.23
CA ARG A 124 -9.74 -6.14 10.45
C ARG A 124 -10.15 -5.34 11.69
N ALA A 125 -10.94 -5.94 12.55
CA ALA A 125 -11.40 -5.30 13.79
C ALA A 125 -10.23 -4.82 14.66
N GLU A 126 -9.11 -5.55 14.68
CA GLU A 126 -7.90 -5.21 15.43
C GLU A 126 -7.19 -3.93 14.94
N PHE A 127 -7.53 -3.43 13.75
CA PHE A 127 -6.92 -2.21 13.19
C PHE A 127 -7.63 -0.91 13.59
N GLU A 128 -8.79 -0.97 14.24
CA GLU A 128 -9.64 0.19 14.54
C GLU A 128 -8.87 1.37 15.18
N THR A 129 -8.04 1.07 16.17
CA THR A 129 -7.35 2.09 16.97
C THR A 129 -5.89 2.28 16.59
N THR A 130 -5.42 1.64 15.52
CA THR A 130 -4.01 1.78 15.10
C THR A 130 -3.71 3.16 14.56
N GLY A 131 -2.49 3.67 14.80
CA GLY A 131 -2.05 4.96 14.26
C GLY A 131 -2.09 4.99 12.73
N PHE A 132 -1.82 3.86 12.07
CA PHE A 132 -1.90 3.78 10.61
C PHE A 132 -3.35 3.91 10.11
N THR A 133 -4.32 3.26 10.76
CA THR A 133 -5.74 3.44 10.42
C THR A 133 -6.16 4.91 10.58
N GLN A 134 -5.73 5.56 11.68
CA GLN A 134 -5.99 6.99 11.87
C GLN A 134 -5.29 7.87 10.82
N THR A 135 -4.23 7.41 10.21
CA THR A 135 -3.51 8.11 9.15
C THR A 135 -4.27 8.10 7.83
N HIS A 136 -4.72 6.92 7.37
CA HIS A 136 -5.21 6.77 6.00
C HIS A 136 -6.71 6.48 5.88
N LEU A 137 -7.41 6.14 6.96
CA LEU A 137 -8.84 5.81 6.96
C LEU A 137 -9.66 6.63 7.97
N ARG A 138 -9.05 7.68 8.57
CA ARG A 138 -9.77 8.52 9.54
C ARG A 138 -11.07 9.05 8.95
N ASN A 139 -12.05 9.25 9.81
CA ASN A 139 -13.40 9.70 9.46
C ASN A 139 -14.26 8.69 8.67
N GLY A 140 -13.72 7.56 8.18
CA GLY A 140 -14.53 6.47 7.66
C GLY A 140 -15.42 5.83 8.75
N LYS A 141 -16.52 5.21 8.34
CA LYS A 141 -17.36 4.41 9.24
C LYS A 141 -16.70 3.05 9.43
N PHE A 142 -15.97 2.84 10.51
CA PHE A 142 -15.23 1.61 10.74
C PHE A 142 -16.16 0.41 10.94
N CYS A 143 -15.97 -0.65 10.15
CA CYS A 143 -16.71 -1.91 10.18
C CYS A 143 -15.70 -3.06 10.32
N GLY A 144 -15.47 -3.50 11.55
CA GLY A 144 -14.43 -4.47 11.86
C GLY A 144 -14.81 -5.91 11.56
N TRP A 145 -14.08 -6.61 10.69
CA TRP A 145 -14.26 -8.04 10.50
C TRP A 145 -13.25 -8.88 11.31
N TRP A 146 -13.65 -10.09 11.72
CA TRP A 146 -12.85 -11.04 12.52
C TRP A 146 -12.37 -12.26 11.73
N SER A 147 -13.08 -12.63 10.69
CA SER A 147 -12.73 -13.73 9.79
C SER A 147 -13.15 -13.38 8.37
N PRO A 148 -12.59 -14.04 7.33
CA PRO A 148 -13.01 -13.79 5.95
C PRO A 148 -14.52 -13.96 5.72
N ALA A 149 -15.18 -14.86 6.45
CA ALA A 149 -16.62 -15.01 6.37
C ALA A 149 -17.37 -13.74 6.85
N THR A 150 -16.89 -13.10 7.94
CA THR A 150 -17.48 -11.86 8.43
C THR A 150 -17.11 -10.66 7.58
N LEU A 151 -16.00 -10.68 6.84
CA LEU A 151 -15.68 -9.67 5.81
C LEU A 151 -16.80 -9.62 4.76
N VAL A 152 -17.23 -10.77 4.24
CA VAL A 152 -18.34 -10.84 3.26
C VAL A 152 -19.61 -10.24 3.87
N THR A 153 -19.99 -10.70 5.07
CA THR A 153 -21.19 -10.22 5.77
C THR A 153 -21.17 -8.70 5.96
N GLU A 154 -20.05 -8.13 6.42
CA GLU A 154 -19.93 -6.68 6.63
C GLU A 154 -20.05 -5.90 5.31
N ILE A 155 -19.42 -6.37 4.21
CA ILE A 155 -19.57 -5.74 2.89
C ILE A 155 -21.05 -5.73 2.47
N VAL A 156 -21.71 -6.90 2.50
CA VAL A 156 -23.10 -7.08 2.06
C VAL A 156 -24.04 -6.24 2.92
N ASP A 157 -23.83 -6.20 4.23
CA ASP A 157 -24.64 -5.40 5.15
C ASP A 157 -24.54 -3.89 4.85
N GLN A 158 -23.35 -3.36 4.56
CA GLN A 158 -23.20 -1.95 4.23
C GLN A 158 -23.87 -1.62 2.88
N VAL A 159 -23.71 -2.48 1.89
CA VAL A 159 -24.40 -2.33 0.60
C VAL A 159 -25.93 -2.37 0.77
N ASN A 160 -26.45 -3.29 1.57
CA ASN A 160 -27.91 -3.42 1.84
C ASN A 160 -28.46 -2.22 2.63
N ARG A 161 -27.64 -1.50 3.39
CA ARG A 161 -28.00 -0.22 4.03
C ARG A 161 -28.05 0.95 3.06
N GLY A 162 -27.70 0.74 1.78
CA GLY A 162 -27.74 1.74 0.72
C GLY A 162 -26.48 2.60 0.61
N GLU A 163 -25.37 2.18 1.19
CA GLU A 163 -24.12 2.91 1.06
C GLU A 163 -23.64 2.89 -0.42
N PRO A 164 -23.35 4.05 -1.02
CA PRO A 164 -22.98 4.14 -2.43
C PRO A 164 -21.56 3.66 -2.71
N PHE A 165 -20.68 3.69 -1.71
CA PHE A 165 -19.31 3.24 -1.81
C PHE A 165 -18.90 2.54 -0.51
N VAL A 166 -18.30 1.36 -0.64
CA VAL A 166 -17.74 0.58 0.48
C VAL A 166 -16.27 0.31 0.17
N TYR A 167 -15.38 0.74 1.07
CA TYR A 167 -13.97 0.36 1.04
C TYR A 167 -13.80 -0.92 1.85
N ALA A 168 -13.20 -1.95 1.26
CA ALA A 168 -12.90 -3.20 1.94
C ALA A 168 -11.42 -3.57 1.76
N TYR A 169 -10.81 -4.16 2.79
CA TYR A 169 -9.40 -4.53 2.78
C TYR A 169 -9.19 -5.92 3.35
N TYR A 170 -8.41 -6.73 2.61
CA TYR A 170 -8.01 -8.09 2.99
C TYR A 170 -6.49 -8.24 2.92
N ASP A 171 -5.87 -8.60 4.04
CA ASP A 171 -4.42 -8.67 4.22
C ASP A 171 -3.85 -10.11 4.22
N GLY A 172 -4.69 -11.13 4.02
CA GLY A 172 -4.29 -12.53 4.16
C GLY A 172 -3.22 -12.96 3.17
N LEU A 173 -3.32 -12.55 1.90
CA LEU A 173 -2.41 -12.97 0.85
C LEU A 173 -0.97 -12.51 1.09
N ASP A 174 -0.78 -11.24 1.43
CA ASP A 174 0.52 -10.66 1.76
C ASP A 174 1.12 -11.33 2.98
N LYS A 175 0.34 -11.54 4.05
CA LYS A 175 0.79 -12.26 5.24
C LYS A 175 1.28 -13.68 4.92
N ILE A 176 0.55 -14.42 4.10
CA ILE A 176 0.94 -15.78 3.71
C ILE A 176 2.21 -15.76 2.87
N ALA A 177 2.33 -14.81 1.95
CA ALA A 177 3.54 -14.65 1.13
C ALA A 177 4.78 -14.34 1.98
N HIS A 178 4.65 -13.48 2.99
CA HIS A 178 5.75 -13.15 3.91
C HIS A 178 6.22 -14.34 4.77
N VAL A 179 5.31 -15.27 5.10
CA VAL A 179 5.64 -16.42 5.95
C VAL A 179 6.14 -17.62 5.14
N TYR A 180 5.54 -17.88 3.98
CA TYR A 180 5.73 -19.12 3.22
C TYR A 180 6.30 -18.89 1.82
N GLY A 181 6.57 -17.64 1.40
CA GLY A 181 6.92 -17.32 0.01
C GLY A 181 5.74 -17.57 -0.94
N LEU A 182 6.05 -17.58 -2.24
CA LEU A 182 5.05 -17.77 -3.31
C LEU A 182 4.84 -19.26 -3.65
N GLN A 183 4.85 -20.12 -2.64
CA GLN A 183 4.72 -21.58 -2.77
C GLN A 183 3.25 -22.03 -2.59
N GLN A 184 3.03 -23.32 -2.26
CA GLN A 184 1.68 -23.90 -2.21
C GLN A 184 0.72 -23.16 -1.27
N HIS A 185 1.17 -22.70 -0.10
CA HIS A 185 0.32 -21.94 0.82
C HIS A 185 -0.20 -20.63 0.19
N TYR A 186 0.64 -19.96 -0.59
CA TYR A 186 0.24 -18.76 -1.33
C TYR A 186 -0.80 -19.09 -2.41
N LEU A 187 -0.61 -20.20 -3.14
CA LEU A 187 -1.56 -20.65 -4.15
C LEU A 187 -2.91 -21.04 -3.55
N ASP A 188 -2.91 -21.67 -2.39
CA ASP A 188 -4.15 -22.04 -1.68
C ASP A 188 -4.88 -20.78 -1.19
N GLU A 189 -4.15 -19.79 -0.66
CA GLU A 189 -4.73 -18.51 -0.25
C GLU A 189 -5.28 -17.72 -1.45
N LEU A 190 -4.57 -17.73 -2.57
CA LEU A 190 -5.02 -17.08 -3.80
C LEU A 190 -6.32 -17.70 -4.33
N GLN A 191 -6.44 -19.03 -4.31
CA GLN A 191 -7.70 -19.73 -4.66
C GLN A 191 -8.82 -19.43 -3.65
N PHE A 192 -8.47 -19.32 -2.38
CA PHE A 192 -9.43 -18.90 -1.36
C PHE A 192 -9.97 -17.49 -1.62
N ILE A 193 -9.12 -16.55 -2.04
CA ILE A 193 -9.53 -15.19 -2.41
C ILE A 193 -10.47 -15.20 -3.61
N ASP A 194 -10.19 -16.01 -4.62
CA ASP A 194 -11.08 -16.16 -5.77
C ASP A 194 -12.49 -16.61 -5.34
N ALA A 195 -12.56 -17.62 -4.46
CA ALA A 195 -13.82 -18.08 -3.90
C ALA A 195 -14.50 -17.03 -3.00
N LEU A 196 -13.72 -16.25 -2.25
CA LEU A 196 -14.21 -15.13 -1.43
C LEU A 196 -14.86 -14.05 -2.29
N VAL A 197 -14.20 -13.66 -3.39
CA VAL A 197 -14.74 -12.69 -4.35
C VAL A 197 -15.99 -13.23 -5.01
N ALA A 198 -16.01 -14.50 -5.44
CA ALA A 198 -17.19 -15.14 -6.00
C ALA A 198 -18.38 -15.07 -5.03
N ARG A 199 -18.14 -15.38 -3.76
CA ARG A 199 -19.19 -15.28 -2.74
C ARG A 199 -19.69 -13.85 -2.53
N ILE A 200 -18.82 -12.86 -2.54
CA ILE A 200 -19.23 -11.45 -2.45
C ILE A 200 -20.13 -11.12 -3.65
N VAL A 201 -19.70 -11.46 -4.87
CA VAL A 201 -20.48 -11.21 -6.09
C VAL A 201 -21.87 -11.86 -6.03
N ASP A 202 -21.95 -13.13 -5.58
CA ASP A 202 -23.22 -13.86 -5.48
C ASP A 202 -24.20 -13.25 -4.45
N GLU A 203 -23.68 -12.58 -3.41
CA GLU A 203 -24.51 -11.97 -2.34
C GLU A 203 -24.81 -10.48 -2.59
N LEU A 204 -24.14 -9.84 -3.57
CA LEU A 204 -24.38 -8.43 -3.92
C LEU A 204 -25.59 -8.27 -4.85
N PRO A 205 -26.36 -7.18 -4.72
CA PRO A 205 -27.39 -6.80 -5.70
C PRO A 205 -26.80 -6.51 -7.09
N ASP A 206 -27.59 -6.74 -8.15
CA ASP A 206 -27.19 -6.59 -9.55
C ASP A 206 -26.73 -5.17 -9.95
N ASP A 207 -27.13 -4.14 -9.19
CA ASP A 207 -26.75 -2.74 -9.43
C ASP A 207 -25.48 -2.31 -8.70
N VAL A 208 -24.74 -3.25 -8.09
CA VAL A 208 -23.49 -3.02 -7.37
C VAL A 208 -22.31 -3.56 -8.19
N THR A 209 -21.33 -2.72 -8.41
CA THR A 209 -20.06 -3.14 -9.05
C THR A 209 -19.00 -3.39 -7.98
N ILE A 210 -18.34 -4.55 -8.05
CA ILE A 210 -17.14 -4.80 -7.26
C ILE A 210 -15.89 -4.47 -8.10
N LEU A 211 -15.00 -3.66 -7.54
CA LEU A 211 -13.68 -3.39 -8.07
C LEU A 211 -12.64 -4.03 -7.15
N VAL A 212 -11.93 -5.04 -7.66
CA VAL A 212 -10.83 -5.69 -6.94
C VAL A 212 -9.51 -5.07 -7.38
N THR A 213 -8.70 -4.63 -6.44
CA THR A 213 -7.37 -4.07 -6.69
C THR A 213 -6.38 -4.53 -5.64
N ALA A 214 -5.10 -4.21 -5.83
CA ALA A 214 -4.06 -4.39 -4.84
C ALA A 214 -3.35 -3.06 -4.56
N ASP A 215 -2.72 -2.98 -3.42
CA ASP A 215 -1.82 -1.89 -3.06
C ASP A 215 -0.44 -2.07 -3.70
N HIS A 216 0.06 -3.31 -3.76
CA HIS A 216 1.31 -3.69 -4.45
C HIS A 216 1.27 -5.16 -4.90
N GLY A 217 2.32 -5.59 -5.57
CA GLY A 217 2.59 -6.99 -5.84
C GLY A 217 3.69 -7.53 -4.94
N ILE A 218 4.02 -8.83 -5.11
CA ILE A 218 5.05 -9.54 -4.36
C ILE A 218 6.06 -10.14 -5.32
N VAL A 219 7.32 -10.19 -4.90
CA VAL A 219 8.43 -10.79 -5.66
C VAL A 219 9.14 -11.79 -4.78
N GLU A 220 9.39 -12.98 -5.31
CA GLU A 220 10.28 -13.95 -4.68
C GLU A 220 11.73 -13.50 -4.87
N VAL A 221 12.43 -13.19 -3.79
CA VAL A 221 13.83 -12.76 -3.83
C VAL A 221 14.81 -13.93 -3.68
N GLY A 222 14.38 -15.05 -3.08
CA GLY A 222 15.24 -16.21 -2.83
C GLY A 222 16.51 -15.80 -2.08
N ASP A 223 17.66 -16.27 -2.58
CA ASP A 223 18.99 -15.96 -2.03
C ASP A 223 19.58 -14.61 -2.52
N ASN A 224 18.81 -13.83 -3.31
CA ASN A 224 19.28 -12.54 -3.84
C ASN A 224 19.16 -11.42 -2.79
N VAL A 225 19.66 -11.66 -1.60
CA VAL A 225 19.77 -10.66 -0.52
C VAL A 225 21.18 -10.08 -0.56
N ILE A 226 21.27 -8.76 -0.72
CA ILE A 226 22.53 -8.04 -0.80
C ILE A 226 22.68 -7.22 0.47
N GLU A 227 23.78 -7.42 1.16
CA GLU A 227 24.15 -6.57 2.30
C GLU A 227 24.86 -5.31 1.79
N LEU A 228 24.63 -4.20 2.48
CA LEU A 228 25.36 -2.96 2.19
C LEU A 228 26.86 -3.16 2.49
N ASP A 229 27.69 -2.66 1.60
CA ASP A 229 29.12 -2.60 1.81
C ASP A 229 29.48 -1.85 3.11
N SER A 230 30.52 -2.30 3.80
CA SER A 230 30.92 -1.73 5.08
C SER A 230 31.32 -0.23 4.98
N ASP A 231 31.87 0.20 3.86
CA ASP A 231 32.19 1.61 3.63
C ASP A 231 30.92 2.46 3.52
N LEU A 232 29.88 1.96 2.85
CA LEU A 232 28.57 2.61 2.81
C LEU A 232 27.94 2.74 4.20
N VAL A 233 27.99 1.66 4.99
CA VAL A 233 27.50 1.69 6.38
C VAL A 233 28.24 2.75 7.20
N HIS A 234 29.54 2.87 7.03
CA HIS A 234 30.35 3.90 7.73
C HIS A 234 30.02 5.33 7.30
N ARG A 235 29.65 5.57 6.04
CA ARG A 235 29.28 6.90 5.50
C ARG A 235 27.82 7.27 5.80
N THR A 236 26.99 6.30 6.16
CA THR A 236 25.56 6.46 6.43
C THR A 236 25.33 6.82 7.90
N SER A 237 24.55 7.87 8.15
CA SER A 237 24.11 8.26 9.51
C SER A 237 22.92 7.45 10.00
N SER A 238 22.00 7.14 9.09
CA SER A 238 20.83 6.30 9.33
C SER A 238 20.28 5.79 8.00
N THR A 239 19.43 4.76 8.06
CA THR A 239 18.67 4.25 6.92
C THR A 239 17.18 4.36 7.18
N SER A 240 16.37 4.54 6.13
CA SER A 240 14.92 4.49 6.18
C SER A 240 14.36 3.81 4.93
N GLY A 241 13.05 3.80 4.75
CA GLY A 241 12.40 3.07 3.65
C GLY A 241 12.20 1.59 3.97
N GLU A 242 12.55 0.73 3.07
CA GLU A 242 12.39 -0.73 3.17
C GLU A 242 13.48 -1.48 2.37
N ALA A 243 13.49 -2.81 2.43
CA ALA A 243 14.56 -3.61 1.85
C ALA A 243 14.76 -3.39 0.34
N ARG A 244 13.70 -3.10 -0.42
CA ARG A 244 13.76 -2.89 -1.88
C ARG A 244 13.68 -1.42 -2.32
N PHE A 245 13.51 -0.51 -1.37
CA PHE A 245 13.52 0.93 -1.60
C PHE A 245 14.16 1.62 -0.39
N LEU A 246 15.49 1.58 -0.36
CA LEU A 246 16.28 1.96 0.80
C LEU A 246 16.81 3.40 0.66
N TRP A 247 16.58 4.22 1.66
CA TRP A 247 17.20 5.52 1.80
C TRP A 247 18.46 5.42 2.65
N LEU A 248 19.57 5.92 2.13
CA LEU A 248 20.82 6.09 2.85
C LEU A 248 21.00 7.57 3.17
N HIS A 249 20.93 7.93 4.45
CA HIS A 249 21.11 9.31 4.89
C HIS A 249 22.60 9.55 5.18
N ALA A 250 23.20 10.47 4.44
CA ALA A 250 24.63 10.78 4.57
C ALA A 250 25.01 11.34 5.95
N LYS A 251 26.24 11.11 6.37
CA LYS A 251 26.86 11.80 7.50
C LYS A 251 27.43 13.15 7.05
N ASN A 252 27.29 14.19 7.90
CA ASN A 252 28.02 15.46 7.76
C ASN A 252 27.97 16.08 6.34
N ASP A 253 26.79 16.11 5.73
CA ASP A 253 26.57 16.68 4.39
C ASP A 253 27.41 16.03 3.26
N ALA A 254 27.97 14.84 3.48
CA ALA A 254 28.75 14.08 2.51
C ALA A 254 27.87 13.30 1.52
N THR A 255 26.78 13.89 1.03
CA THR A 255 25.81 13.23 0.14
C THR A 255 26.46 12.78 -1.16
N GLN A 256 27.33 13.62 -1.77
CA GLN A 256 27.99 13.28 -3.01
C GLN A 256 28.96 12.10 -2.83
N ASP A 257 29.74 12.08 -1.76
CA ASP A 257 30.66 10.98 -1.45
C ASP A 257 29.92 9.67 -1.19
N LEU A 258 28.75 9.73 -0.53
CA LEU A 258 27.89 8.56 -0.30
C LEU A 258 27.30 8.05 -1.62
N LEU A 259 26.85 8.94 -2.51
CA LEU A 259 26.29 8.57 -3.81
C LEU A 259 27.34 7.89 -4.69
N GLU A 260 28.57 8.46 -4.75
CA GLU A 260 29.68 7.87 -5.49
C GLU A 260 30.08 6.49 -4.93
N ALA A 261 30.18 6.36 -3.62
CA ALA A 261 30.47 5.08 -2.97
C ALA A 261 29.35 4.05 -3.21
N SER A 262 28.09 4.47 -3.28
CA SER A 262 26.94 3.59 -3.53
C SER A 262 26.92 3.00 -4.95
N ALA A 263 27.68 3.58 -5.88
CA ALA A 263 27.77 3.08 -7.26
C ALA A 263 28.27 1.63 -7.36
N VAL A 264 28.91 1.08 -6.33
CA VAL A 264 29.30 -0.33 -6.23
C VAL A 264 28.10 -1.28 -6.38
N HIS A 265 26.89 -0.82 -6.10
CA HIS A 265 25.65 -1.61 -6.23
C HIS A 265 24.87 -1.33 -7.53
N SER A 266 25.39 -0.52 -8.46
CA SER A 266 24.67 -0.10 -9.68
C SER A 266 24.34 -1.21 -10.67
N ASP A 267 24.98 -2.37 -10.56
CA ASP A 267 24.70 -3.57 -11.36
C ASP A 267 23.43 -4.33 -10.88
N VAL A 268 23.00 -4.08 -9.65
CA VAL A 268 21.88 -4.79 -9.00
C VAL A 268 20.77 -3.85 -8.48
N ALA A 269 21.05 -2.56 -8.42
CA ALA A 269 20.10 -1.54 -7.91
C ALA A 269 20.19 -0.24 -8.69
N TRP A 270 19.11 0.49 -8.72
CA TRP A 270 19.12 1.90 -9.14
C TRP A 270 19.65 2.75 -7.98
N VAL A 271 20.84 3.30 -8.19
CA VAL A 271 21.51 4.19 -7.23
C VAL A 271 21.35 5.62 -7.70
N VAL A 272 20.52 6.39 -7.02
CA VAL A 272 20.14 7.74 -7.43
C VAL A 272 20.15 8.71 -6.24
N GLY A 273 20.48 9.97 -6.51
CA GLY A 273 20.34 11.03 -5.52
C GLY A 273 18.90 11.52 -5.39
N ILE A 274 18.58 12.13 -4.25
CA ILE A 274 17.23 12.64 -3.97
C ILE A 274 16.75 13.65 -5.03
N GLU A 275 17.63 14.51 -5.55
CA GLU A 275 17.23 15.51 -6.54
C GLU A 275 16.78 14.84 -7.84
N GLN A 276 17.44 13.78 -8.26
CA GLN A 276 17.00 13.01 -9.43
C GLN A 276 15.62 12.36 -9.20
N VAL A 277 15.39 11.78 -8.03
CA VAL A 277 14.08 11.18 -7.66
C VAL A 277 12.96 12.22 -7.71
N LEU A 278 13.24 13.44 -7.28
CA LEU A 278 12.28 14.56 -7.31
C LEU A 278 12.06 15.09 -8.72
N ASP A 279 13.12 15.28 -9.52
CA ASP A 279 13.05 15.73 -10.90
C ASP A 279 12.31 14.73 -11.81
N GLU A 280 12.50 13.45 -11.57
CA GLU A 280 11.80 12.35 -12.26
C GLU A 280 10.39 12.09 -11.69
N GLN A 281 9.97 12.81 -10.66
CA GLN A 281 8.63 12.75 -10.07
C GLN A 281 8.24 11.36 -9.54
N TRP A 282 9.17 10.60 -8.93
CA TRP A 282 8.87 9.27 -8.41
C TRP A 282 7.76 9.28 -7.33
N PHE A 283 7.67 10.36 -6.55
CA PHE A 283 6.66 10.59 -5.50
C PHE A 283 5.47 11.43 -5.98
N GLY A 284 5.31 11.59 -7.29
CA GLY A 284 4.30 12.44 -7.90
C GLY A 284 4.83 13.82 -8.30
N PRO A 285 3.99 14.61 -9.00
CA PRO A 285 4.39 15.89 -9.56
C PRO A 285 4.63 16.99 -8.52
N PHE A 286 4.15 16.79 -7.31
CA PHE A 286 4.30 17.72 -6.20
C PHE A 286 4.75 16.98 -4.93
N VAL A 287 5.76 17.54 -4.26
CA VAL A 287 6.28 17.01 -2.99
C VAL A 287 6.25 18.14 -1.97
N THR A 288 5.50 17.94 -0.88
CA THR A 288 5.42 18.92 0.21
C THR A 288 6.76 19.07 0.92
N PRO A 289 7.04 20.23 1.55
CA PRO A 289 8.27 20.40 2.36
C PRO A 289 8.40 19.33 3.45
N GLU A 290 7.29 18.94 4.07
CA GLU A 290 7.24 17.90 5.11
C GLU A 290 7.57 16.53 4.54
N ALA A 291 7.02 16.18 3.37
CA ALA A 291 7.35 14.92 2.68
C ALA A 291 8.83 14.91 2.27
N ARG A 292 9.35 16.01 1.69
CA ARG A 292 10.76 16.13 1.32
C ARG A 292 11.70 15.95 2.53
N ALA A 293 11.35 16.48 3.69
CA ALA A 293 12.15 16.34 4.91
C ALA A 293 12.22 14.89 5.43
N ARG A 294 11.34 14.01 4.96
CA ARG A 294 11.27 12.58 5.31
C ARG A 294 12.04 11.68 4.33
N LEU A 295 12.33 12.21 3.14
CA LEU A 295 13.15 11.56 2.13
C LEU A 295 14.63 11.80 2.39
#